data_4585b37cbb0e2b87f058af48ffae90a0
#
_entry.id   4585b37cbb0e2b87f058af48ffae90a0
#
_cell.length_a   1.000
_cell.length_b   1.000
_cell.length_c   1.000
_cell.angle_alpha   90.00
_cell.angle_beta   90.00
_cell.angle_gamma   90.00
#
_symmetry.space_group_name_H-M   'P 1'
#
loop_
_entity.id
_entity.type
_entity.pdbx_description
1 polymer ?
#
loop_
_entity_poly.entity_id
_entity_poly.type
_entity_poly.pdbx_seq_one_letter_code
_entity_poly.pdbx_strand_id
1 'polypeptide(L)'
;MIDGLLLTPLNIIDTLNGGSVLQAMNLNDKGYVGFGEAYFSTVEFGVIRGWKCHQEMTLNLIVPEGAVRFVVYDNRKNSSTVGSFEDVILSKEYYNRLTVPPRVWVGFQGIGKDTNLLLNIANIPHDDNEVDQVPLKSFDYSWDT
;
A
#
# COMPACT_ATOMS: atom_id res chain seq x y z
N MET A 1 3.13 15.24 -2.40
CA MET A 1 3.05 13.85 -1.89
C MET A 1 3.65 13.80 -0.50
N ILE A 2 3.10 12.95 0.36
CA ILE A 2 3.63 12.74 1.72
C ILE A 2 5.10 12.39 1.65
N ASP A 3 5.90 12.97 2.52
CA ASP A 3 7.34 12.78 2.55
C ASP A 3 7.71 11.30 2.77
N GLY A 4 8.50 10.75 1.85
CA GLY A 4 8.91 9.35 1.86
C GLY A 4 7.98 8.37 1.13
N LEU A 5 6.79 8.81 0.75
CA LEU A 5 5.84 8.00 -0.03
C LEU A 5 6.30 7.98 -1.49
N LEU A 6 6.37 6.79 -2.10
CA LEU A 6 6.75 6.63 -3.50
C LEU A 6 5.64 5.92 -4.27
N LEU A 7 5.34 6.41 -5.45
CA LEU A 7 4.46 5.72 -6.38
C LEU A 7 5.27 5.40 -7.65
N THR A 8 5.56 4.13 -7.84
CA THR A 8 6.44 3.67 -8.92
C THR A 8 5.63 2.94 -9.99
N PRO A 9 5.59 3.45 -11.24
CA PRO A 9 4.94 2.72 -12.32
C PRO A 9 5.58 1.36 -12.56
N LEU A 10 4.75 0.34 -12.76
CA LEU A 10 5.18 -1.03 -13.03
C LEU A 10 4.74 -1.43 -14.42
N ASN A 11 5.45 -2.40 -15.01
CA ASN A 11 5.14 -2.90 -16.33
C ASN A 11 4.23 -4.12 -16.26
N ILE A 12 3.27 -4.17 -17.19
CA ILE A 12 2.52 -5.36 -17.53
C ILE A 12 2.97 -5.78 -18.92
N ILE A 13 3.53 -6.97 -19.03
CA ILE A 13 4.11 -7.47 -20.28
C ILE A 13 3.23 -8.59 -20.79
N ASP A 14 2.58 -8.37 -21.94
CA ASP A 14 1.78 -9.40 -22.58
C ASP A 14 2.66 -10.46 -23.20
N THR A 15 2.28 -11.72 -23.04
CA THR A 15 2.99 -12.83 -23.64
C THR A 15 2.27 -13.30 -24.92
N LEU A 16 3.02 -13.91 -25.84
CA LEU A 16 2.48 -14.37 -27.12
C LEU A 16 1.43 -15.48 -26.97
N ASN A 17 1.39 -16.15 -25.84
CA ASN A 17 0.56 -17.33 -25.61
C ASN A 17 -0.64 -17.07 -24.71
N GLY A 18 -1.13 -15.83 -24.66
CA GLY A 18 -2.36 -15.49 -23.97
C GLY A 18 -2.23 -15.28 -22.47
N GLY A 19 -1.08 -14.92 -22.00
CA GLY A 19 -0.85 -14.53 -20.63
C GLY A 19 -0.17 -13.19 -20.51
N SER A 20 0.15 -12.79 -19.30
CA SER A 20 0.91 -11.56 -19.04
C SER A 20 1.80 -11.73 -17.83
N VAL A 21 2.85 -10.92 -17.78
CA VAL A 21 3.73 -10.82 -16.61
C VAL A 21 3.49 -9.48 -15.98
N LEU A 22 3.07 -9.49 -14.74
CA LEU A 22 2.88 -8.28 -13.93
C LEU A 22 4.11 -8.13 -13.03
N GLN A 23 4.94 -7.16 -13.35
CA GLN A 23 6.13 -6.92 -12.54
C GLN A 23 5.75 -6.39 -11.18
N ALA A 24 6.52 -6.75 -10.16
CA ALA A 24 6.23 -6.36 -8.79
C ALA A 24 7.37 -5.56 -8.17
N MET A 25 8.55 -6.17 -8.04
CA MET A 25 9.69 -5.49 -7.45
C MET A 25 10.99 -6.13 -7.98
N ASN A 26 11.95 -5.28 -8.21
CA ASN A 26 13.28 -5.64 -8.66
C ASN A 26 14.29 -5.12 -7.64
N LEU A 27 15.38 -5.84 -7.46
CA LEU A 27 16.45 -5.51 -6.51
C LEU A 27 16.98 -4.07 -6.67
N ASN A 28 16.93 -3.55 -7.89
CA ASN A 28 17.45 -2.22 -8.21
C ASN A 28 16.41 -1.10 -8.15
N ASP A 29 15.17 -1.43 -7.80
CA ASP A 29 14.10 -0.44 -7.76
C ASP A 29 14.26 0.51 -6.58
N LYS A 30 13.83 1.77 -6.78
CA LYS A 30 13.60 2.68 -5.67
C LYS A 30 12.53 2.09 -4.77
N GLY A 31 12.69 2.23 -3.49
CA GLY A 31 11.76 1.65 -2.52
C GLY A 31 12.14 0.25 -2.06
N TYR A 32 13.09 -0.41 -2.74
CA TYR A 32 13.64 -1.65 -2.23
C TYR A 32 14.65 -1.32 -1.13
N VAL A 33 14.32 -1.68 0.11
CA VAL A 33 15.17 -1.44 1.28
C VAL A 33 15.45 -2.72 2.06
N GLY A 34 15.38 -3.84 1.37
CA GLY A 34 15.57 -5.16 1.95
C GLY A 34 14.34 -6.03 1.82
N PHE A 35 14.45 -7.28 2.19
CA PHE A 35 13.35 -8.24 2.14
C PHE A 35 13.26 -8.98 3.48
N GLY A 36 12.06 -9.00 4.03
CA GLY A 36 11.76 -9.78 5.22
C GLY A 36 10.66 -10.79 4.99
N GLU A 37 9.56 -10.36 4.38
CA GLU A 37 8.39 -11.20 4.15
C GLU A 37 7.55 -10.66 3.00
N ALA A 38 7.00 -11.54 2.18
CA ALA A 38 6.01 -11.18 1.18
C ALA A 38 4.72 -11.95 1.44
N TYR A 39 3.58 -11.27 1.42
CA TYR A 39 2.29 -11.91 1.65
C TYR A 39 1.19 -11.22 0.86
N PHE A 40 0.22 -12.04 0.47
CA PHE A 40 -1.02 -11.57 -0.15
C PHE A 40 -2.09 -11.37 0.89
N SER A 41 -2.97 -10.41 0.64
CA SER A 41 -4.20 -10.20 1.39
C SER A 41 -5.34 -9.95 0.44
N THR A 42 -6.55 -10.24 0.87
CA THR A 42 -7.76 -9.88 0.12
C THR A 42 -8.60 -8.91 0.94
N VAL A 43 -9.36 -8.08 0.25
CA VAL A 43 -10.34 -7.19 0.86
C VAL A 43 -11.58 -7.14 -0.02
N GLU A 44 -12.74 -7.37 0.57
CA GLU A 44 -14.01 -7.35 -0.15
C GLU A 44 -14.41 -5.93 -0.53
N PHE A 45 -15.31 -5.85 -1.52
CA PHE A 45 -15.84 -4.57 -1.97
C PHE A 45 -16.43 -3.77 -0.81
N GLY A 46 -16.02 -2.52 -0.67
CA GLY A 46 -16.50 -1.60 0.34
C GLY A 46 -15.92 -1.78 1.74
N VAL A 47 -15.26 -2.90 1.99
CA VAL A 47 -14.65 -3.14 3.31
C VAL A 47 -13.44 -2.22 3.50
N ILE A 48 -13.37 -1.60 4.66
CA ILE A 48 -12.29 -0.68 5.03
C ILE A 48 -11.50 -1.30 6.17
N ARG A 49 -10.19 -1.34 6.01
CA ARG A 49 -9.27 -1.77 7.07
C ARG A 49 -8.32 -0.63 7.40
N GLY A 50 -8.07 -0.40 8.65
CA GLY A 50 -7.16 0.65 9.11
C GLY A 50 -7.43 0.95 10.57
N TRP A 51 -6.72 1.82 11.10
CA TRP A 51 -5.45 2.41 10.67
C TRP A 51 -4.30 1.65 11.33
N LYS A 52 -3.25 1.41 10.58
CA LYS A 52 -2.01 0.81 11.10
C LYS A 52 -0.83 1.74 10.86
N CYS A 53 0.06 1.79 11.82
CA CYS A 53 1.31 2.54 11.72
C CYS A 53 2.47 1.63 12.08
N HIS A 54 3.31 1.32 11.12
CA HIS A 54 4.50 0.52 11.35
C HIS A 54 5.65 1.43 11.80
N GLN A 55 6.37 1.03 12.83
CA GLN A 55 7.51 1.80 13.33
C GLN A 55 8.78 1.54 12.54
N GLU A 56 8.91 0.34 11.97
CA GLU A 56 10.12 -0.09 11.29
C GLU A 56 9.88 -0.61 9.87
N MET A 57 8.72 -1.21 9.61
CA MET A 57 8.43 -1.81 8.31
C MET A 57 8.19 -0.76 7.23
N THR A 58 8.88 -0.93 6.11
CA THR A 58 8.53 -0.27 4.86
C THR A 58 7.61 -1.21 4.08
N LEU A 59 6.44 -0.70 3.67
CA LEU A 59 5.50 -1.46 2.86
C LEU A 59 5.79 -1.22 1.38
N ASN A 60 5.69 -2.25 0.56
CA ASN A 60 5.68 -2.15 -0.89
C ASN A 60 4.44 -2.86 -1.40
N LEU A 61 3.43 -2.07 -1.76
CA LEU A 61 2.07 -2.53 -2.01
C LEU A 61 1.76 -2.57 -3.50
N ILE A 62 1.20 -3.69 -3.96
CA ILE A 62 0.84 -3.91 -5.35
C ILE A 62 -0.53 -4.59 -5.39
N VAL A 63 -1.38 -4.22 -6.37
CA VAL A 63 -2.71 -4.82 -6.54
C VAL A 63 -2.79 -5.47 -7.92
N PRO A 64 -2.49 -6.79 -8.01
CA PRO A 64 -2.52 -7.49 -9.30
C PRO A 64 -3.91 -7.89 -9.75
N GLU A 65 -4.91 -7.85 -8.87
CA GLU A 65 -6.30 -8.22 -9.18
C GLU A 65 -7.26 -7.30 -8.43
N GLY A 66 -8.26 -6.77 -9.13
CA GLY A 66 -9.21 -5.84 -8.54
C GLY A 66 -8.66 -4.43 -8.41
N ALA A 67 -9.18 -3.68 -7.43
CA ALA A 67 -8.76 -2.31 -7.16
C ALA A 67 -8.87 -2.03 -5.66
N VAL A 68 -7.88 -1.35 -5.12
CA VAL A 68 -7.82 -0.99 -3.70
C VAL A 68 -7.42 0.47 -3.59
N ARG A 69 -8.16 1.22 -2.78
CA ARG A 69 -7.78 2.58 -2.37
C ARG A 69 -6.94 2.48 -1.11
N PHE A 70 -5.73 3.02 -1.16
CA PHE A 70 -4.88 3.20 0.01
C PHE A 70 -4.93 4.65 0.44
N VAL A 71 -5.08 4.89 1.73
CA VAL A 71 -5.04 6.23 2.32
C VAL A 71 -3.89 6.26 3.32
N VAL A 72 -3.01 7.23 3.14
CA VAL A 72 -1.86 7.45 4.02
C VAL A 72 -2.06 8.76 4.76
N TYR A 73 -1.86 8.73 6.06
CA TYR A 73 -1.92 9.92 6.91
C TYR A 73 -0.57 10.14 7.58
N ASP A 74 -0.03 11.32 7.39
CA ASP A 74 1.27 11.71 7.98
C ASP A 74 1.04 12.48 9.27
N ASN A 75 1.32 11.83 10.39
CA ASN A 75 1.23 12.45 11.72
C ASN A 75 2.61 12.59 12.37
N ARG A 76 3.67 12.54 11.60
CA ARG A 76 5.05 12.68 12.11
C ARG A 76 5.35 14.14 12.41
N LYS A 77 5.77 14.42 13.65
CA LYS A 77 5.92 15.81 14.16
C LYS A 77 6.91 16.67 13.35
N ASN A 78 7.98 16.06 12.84
CA ASN A 78 9.02 16.78 12.13
C ASN A 78 8.96 16.64 10.62
N SER A 79 7.87 16.06 10.09
CA SER A 79 7.69 15.90 8.66
C SER A 79 7.28 17.21 8.01
N SER A 80 7.78 17.45 6.79
CA SER A 80 7.34 18.60 5.98
C SER A 80 5.88 18.50 5.55
N THR A 81 5.28 17.29 5.62
CA THR A 81 3.91 17.02 5.22
C THR A 81 3.02 16.62 6.39
N VAL A 82 3.39 16.96 7.61
CA VAL A 82 2.60 16.64 8.80
C VAL A 82 1.16 17.13 8.66
N GLY A 83 0.20 16.26 9.00
CA GLY A 83 -1.24 16.56 8.92
C GLY A 83 -1.87 16.25 7.57
N SER A 84 -1.10 15.82 6.59
CA SER A 84 -1.61 15.54 5.24
C SER A 84 -2.16 14.14 5.13
N PHE A 85 -3.26 14.02 4.38
CA PHE A 85 -3.77 12.75 3.88
C PHE A 85 -3.45 12.64 2.40
N GLU A 86 -3.18 11.44 1.95
CA GLU A 86 -3.01 11.16 0.53
C GLU A 86 -3.67 9.84 0.20
N ASP A 87 -4.51 9.82 -0.84
CA ASP A 87 -5.11 8.58 -1.30
C ASP A 87 -4.58 8.18 -2.67
N VAL A 88 -4.42 6.89 -2.86
CA VAL A 88 -3.88 6.29 -4.08
C VAL A 88 -4.70 5.05 -4.39
N ILE A 89 -5.22 4.96 -5.62
CA ILE A 89 -5.89 3.75 -6.08
C ILE A 89 -4.88 2.91 -6.88
N LEU A 90 -4.72 1.66 -6.48
CA LEU A 90 -3.92 0.68 -7.22
C LEU A 90 -4.83 -0.35 -7.87
N SER A 91 -4.55 -0.67 -9.14
CA SER A 91 -5.28 -1.65 -9.93
C SER A 91 -4.42 -2.04 -11.14
N LYS A 92 -4.88 -2.93 -12.01
CA LYS A 92 -4.20 -3.18 -13.28
C LYS A 92 -4.23 -1.96 -14.21
N GLU A 93 -5.30 -1.15 -14.15
CA GLU A 93 -5.39 0.08 -14.95
C GLU A 93 -4.42 1.15 -14.47
N TYR A 94 -4.17 1.20 -13.18
CA TYR A 94 -3.21 2.09 -12.54
C TYR A 94 -2.17 1.23 -11.85
N TYR A 95 -1.38 0.53 -12.68
CA TYR A 95 -0.48 -0.51 -12.17
C TYR A 95 0.81 0.12 -11.68
N ASN A 96 0.83 0.38 -10.38
CA ASN A 96 1.95 1.01 -9.68
C ASN A 96 2.25 0.23 -8.41
N ARG A 97 3.45 0.42 -7.90
CA ARG A 97 3.81 -0.01 -6.54
C ARG A 97 3.81 1.21 -5.63
N LEU A 98 3.08 1.12 -4.54
CA LEU A 98 3.07 2.13 -3.50
C LEU A 98 4.07 1.74 -2.42
N THR A 99 5.12 2.51 -2.26
CA THR A 99 6.09 2.34 -1.20
C THR A 99 5.74 3.27 -0.05
N VAL A 100 5.47 2.70 1.12
CA VAL A 100 5.05 3.44 2.30
C VAL A 100 6.17 3.39 3.33
N PRO A 101 6.72 4.54 3.74
CA PRO A 101 7.76 4.57 4.76
C PRO A 101 7.19 4.21 6.14
N PRO A 102 8.03 3.83 7.09
CA PRO A 102 7.55 3.64 8.45
C PRO A 102 7.06 4.95 9.08
N ARG A 103 6.29 4.83 10.15
CA ARG A 103 5.78 5.92 11.01
C ARG A 103 4.70 6.78 10.37
N VAL A 104 4.06 6.31 9.31
CA VAL A 104 2.84 6.92 8.79
C VAL A 104 1.69 5.95 8.99
N TRP A 105 0.47 6.48 9.07
CA TRP A 105 -0.74 5.68 9.22
C TRP A 105 -1.28 5.28 7.86
N VAL A 106 -1.72 4.04 7.74
CA VAL A 106 -2.25 3.51 6.49
C VAL A 106 -3.60 2.84 6.74
N GLY A 107 -4.55 3.15 5.88
CA GLY A 107 -5.80 2.43 5.78
C GLY A 107 -6.06 2.09 4.32
N PHE A 108 -6.94 1.12 4.07
CA PHE A 108 -7.30 0.79 2.69
C PHE A 108 -8.73 0.26 2.58
N GLN A 109 -9.28 0.38 1.38
CA GLN A 109 -10.65 0.00 1.07
C GLN A 109 -10.69 -0.78 -0.23
N GLY A 110 -11.45 -1.87 -0.24
CA GLY A 110 -11.73 -2.61 -1.48
C GLY A 110 -12.65 -1.80 -2.39
N ILE A 111 -12.21 -1.57 -3.63
CA ILE A 111 -12.95 -0.78 -4.61
C ILE A 111 -13.58 -1.67 -5.68
N GLY A 112 -12.89 -2.73 -6.08
CA GLY A 112 -13.40 -3.68 -7.06
C GLY A 112 -14.55 -4.51 -6.49
N LYS A 113 -15.55 -4.82 -7.33
CA LYS A 113 -16.74 -5.55 -6.90
C LYS A 113 -16.52 -7.04 -6.71
N ASP A 114 -15.48 -7.58 -7.33
CA ASP A 114 -15.09 -8.98 -7.21
C ASP A 114 -13.90 -9.12 -6.26
N THR A 115 -12.94 -9.95 -6.60
CA THR A 115 -11.75 -10.15 -5.77
C THR A 115 -10.82 -8.96 -5.84
N ASN A 116 -10.43 -8.44 -4.70
CA ASN A 116 -9.37 -7.44 -4.59
C ASN A 116 -8.21 -8.08 -3.86
N LEU A 117 -7.11 -8.28 -4.59
CA LEU A 117 -5.92 -8.96 -4.09
C LEU A 117 -4.78 -7.95 -4.01
N LEU A 118 -4.15 -7.86 -2.85
CA LEU A 118 -2.98 -7.02 -2.68
C LEU A 118 -1.80 -7.87 -2.22
N LEU A 119 -0.61 -7.45 -2.64
CA LEU A 119 0.65 -8.03 -2.24
C LEU A 119 1.43 -6.97 -1.47
N ASN A 120 1.97 -7.34 -0.31
CA ASN A 120 2.96 -6.52 0.38
C ASN A 120 4.31 -7.25 0.34
N ILE A 121 5.33 -6.56 -0.16
CA ILE A 121 6.72 -7.02 -0.09
C ILE A 121 7.37 -6.18 1.00
N ALA A 122 7.40 -6.72 2.21
CA ALA A 122 7.88 -6.03 3.40
C ALA A 122 9.38 -6.24 3.60
N ASN A 123 10.07 -5.23 4.12
CA ASN A 123 11.51 -5.31 4.35
C ASN A 123 11.88 -6.05 5.64
N ILE A 124 10.90 -6.28 6.52
CA ILE A 124 11.08 -7.06 7.76
C ILE A 124 9.94 -8.05 7.88
N PRO A 125 10.13 -9.18 8.59
CA PRO A 125 9.03 -10.08 8.92
C PRO A 125 8.00 -9.39 9.81
N HIS A 126 6.76 -9.89 9.78
CA HIS A 126 5.70 -9.38 10.64
C HIS A 126 6.09 -9.51 12.11
N ASP A 127 5.89 -8.41 12.87
CA ASP A 127 6.16 -8.33 14.29
C ASP A 127 5.11 -7.43 14.93
N ASP A 128 4.28 -8.00 15.79
CA ASP A 128 3.20 -7.26 16.46
C ASP A 128 3.72 -6.11 17.34
N ASN A 129 4.99 -6.16 17.73
CA ASN A 129 5.57 -5.15 18.61
C ASN A 129 6.00 -3.89 17.87
N GLU A 130 6.06 -3.91 16.52
CA GLU A 130 6.49 -2.74 15.75
C GLU A 130 5.30 -2.01 15.08
N VAL A 131 4.06 -2.49 15.27
CA VAL A 131 2.89 -1.91 14.62
C VAL A 131 1.89 -1.41 15.65
N ASP A 132 1.41 -0.20 15.44
CA ASP A 132 0.32 0.40 16.23
C ASP A 132 -0.97 0.35 15.41
N GLN A 133 -2.09 0.18 16.10
CA GLN A 133 -3.43 0.21 15.51
C GLN A 133 -4.33 1.15 16.27
N VAL A 134 -5.17 1.89 15.53
CA VAL A 134 -6.22 2.71 16.12
C VAL A 134 -7.50 2.52 15.31
N PRO A 135 -8.69 2.77 15.91
CA PRO A 135 -9.96 2.68 15.17
C PRO A 135 -10.03 3.66 14.01
N LEU A 136 -10.85 3.34 13.01
CA LEU A 136 -11.03 4.17 11.82
C LEU A 136 -11.44 5.61 12.14
N LYS A 137 -12.25 5.80 13.18
CA LYS A 137 -12.72 7.12 13.62
C LYS A 137 -11.64 7.98 14.26
N SER A 138 -10.45 7.45 14.49
CA SER A 138 -9.36 8.19 15.15
C SER A 138 -8.86 9.36 14.32
N PHE A 139 -9.02 9.31 13.00
CA PHE A 139 -8.63 10.39 12.09
C PHE A 139 -9.82 10.83 11.25
N ASP A 140 -9.87 12.13 10.97
CA ASP A 140 -10.95 12.75 10.21
C ASP A 140 -10.72 12.59 8.71
N TYR A 141 -11.07 11.43 8.22
CA TYR A 141 -11.00 11.10 6.79
C TYR A 141 -12.33 10.51 6.33
N SER A 142 -12.88 11.04 5.23
CA SER A 142 -14.12 10.53 4.64
C SER A 142 -13.82 9.45 3.62
N TRP A 143 -14.32 8.25 3.90
CA TRP A 143 -14.18 7.08 3.03
C TRP A 143 -15.28 6.98 1.97
N ASP A 144 -16.22 7.93 1.96
CA ASP A 144 -17.46 7.86 1.16
C ASP A 144 -17.29 8.36 -0.28
N THR A 145 -16.11 8.65 -0.74
CA THR A 145 -15.89 9.21 -2.08
C THR A 145 -15.63 8.16 -3.14
#